data_16cbf76803f9bfd3afb509fce2e08bec
#
_entry.id   16cbf76803f9bfd3afb509fce2e08bec
#
_cell.length_a   1.000
_cell.length_b   1.000
_cell.length_c   1.000
_cell.angle_alpha   90.00
_cell.angle_beta   90.00
_cell.angle_gamma   90.00
#
_symmetry.space_group_name_H-M   'P 1'
#
loop_
_entity.id
_entity.type
_entity.pdbx_description
1 polymer ?
#
loop_
_entity_poly.entity_id
_entity_poly.type
_entity_poly.pdbx_seq_one_letter_code
_entity_poly.pdbx_strand_id
1 'polypeptide(L)'
;YEIYDISGHLNELKNGSNVLTIHGMNGSVGSSDFLIVPELYAGIPDSNGSNEPKIDFGDIEFNPESRDQDEEFIELKNPNGIAVDISDWRLTGAIEFNVPPGTVIPSNGTLYVSPNRTKFRARTESPRAGEGLFVIGNYKGHLSNRGETLELLDHNGLANNSISYEGSPSPAQLQLVITKIHYHPEGDGLSEFIEVM
;
A
#
# COMPACT_ATOMS: atom_id res chain seq x y z
N TYR A 1 -8.06 8.64 11.23
CA TYR A 1 -8.10 7.20 11.47
C TYR A 1 -6.77 6.83 12.12
N GLU A 2 -6.81 6.36 13.36
CA GLU A 2 -5.63 5.90 14.07
C GLU A 2 -5.76 4.39 14.28
N ILE A 3 -4.70 3.64 14.00
CA ILE A 3 -4.65 2.19 14.19
C ILE A 3 -3.74 1.92 15.36
N TYR A 4 -4.23 1.13 16.31
CA TYR A 4 -3.49 0.69 17.47
C TYR A 4 -3.35 -0.83 17.43
N ASP A 5 -2.12 -1.32 17.34
CA ASP A 5 -1.82 -2.74 17.48
C ASP A 5 -1.89 -3.12 18.96
N ILE A 6 -2.83 -3.99 19.29
CA ILE A 6 -2.99 -4.57 20.64
C ILE A 6 -2.63 -6.06 20.67
N SER A 7 -2.00 -6.59 19.62
CA SER A 7 -1.65 -8.02 19.50
C SER A 7 -0.74 -8.49 20.62
N GLY A 8 0.10 -7.59 21.19
CA GLY A 8 0.94 -7.89 22.36
C GLY A 8 0.15 -8.29 23.62
N HIS A 9 -1.16 -8.08 23.65
CA HIS A 9 -2.05 -8.37 24.77
C HIS A 9 -2.97 -9.58 24.53
N LEU A 10 -2.76 -10.35 23.46
CA LEU A 10 -3.58 -11.52 23.15
C LEU A 10 -3.59 -12.58 24.28
N ASN A 11 -2.48 -12.69 25.04
CA ASN A 11 -2.36 -13.57 26.20
C ASN A 11 -3.25 -13.16 27.39
N GLU A 12 -3.77 -11.96 27.40
CA GLU A 12 -4.69 -11.45 28.44
C GLU A 12 -6.15 -11.84 28.15
N LEU A 13 -6.46 -12.25 26.92
CA LEU A 13 -7.77 -12.70 26.53
C LEU A 13 -8.13 -14.04 27.18
N LYS A 14 -9.37 -14.17 27.61
CA LYS A 14 -9.92 -15.38 28.22
C LYS A 14 -10.96 -16.02 27.31
N ASN A 15 -11.13 -17.33 27.44
CA ASN A 15 -12.25 -18.00 26.80
C ASN A 15 -13.57 -17.42 27.33
N GLY A 16 -14.46 -17.01 26.41
CA GLY A 16 -15.75 -16.39 26.72
C GLY A 16 -15.72 -14.87 26.52
N SER A 17 -16.42 -14.14 27.37
CA SER A 17 -16.56 -12.69 27.24
C SER A 17 -15.32 -11.95 27.71
N ASN A 18 -14.82 -11.04 26.89
CA ASN A 18 -13.80 -10.07 27.20
C ASN A 18 -14.36 -8.66 27.06
N VAL A 19 -13.79 -7.70 27.77
CA VAL A 19 -14.21 -6.29 27.72
C VAL A 19 -12.99 -5.46 27.29
N LEU A 20 -13.14 -4.73 26.19
CA LEU A 20 -12.22 -3.70 25.77
C LEU A 20 -12.74 -2.34 26.26
N THR A 21 -11.95 -1.62 27.04
CA THR A 21 -12.29 -0.27 27.50
C THR A 21 -11.38 0.73 26.78
N ILE A 22 -12.00 1.73 26.14
CA ILE A 22 -11.29 2.82 25.49
C ILE A 22 -11.53 4.09 26.30
N HIS A 23 -10.44 4.69 26.78
CA HIS A 23 -10.48 5.95 27.50
C HIS A 23 -10.04 7.09 26.60
N GLY A 24 -11.00 7.86 26.11
CA GLY A 24 -10.72 9.07 25.37
C GLY A 24 -10.60 10.28 26.30
N MET A 25 -9.61 11.13 26.05
CA MET A 25 -9.40 12.37 26.78
C MET A 25 -9.47 13.56 25.83
N ASN A 26 -10.28 14.53 26.17
CA ASN A 26 -10.36 15.78 25.44
C ASN A 26 -9.19 16.71 25.82
N GLY A 27 -8.65 17.44 24.86
CA GLY A 27 -7.50 18.32 25.09
C GLY A 27 -7.79 19.52 26.01
N SER A 28 -9.08 19.87 26.21
CA SER A 28 -9.52 20.88 27.17
C SER A 28 -10.99 20.67 27.57
N VAL A 29 -11.37 21.21 28.71
CA VAL A 29 -12.75 21.16 29.24
C VAL A 29 -13.76 21.89 28.32
N GLY A 30 -13.31 22.80 27.50
CA GLY A 30 -14.15 23.56 26.56
C GLY A 30 -14.19 23.02 25.14
N SER A 31 -13.51 21.92 24.86
CA SER A 31 -13.54 21.30 23.53
C SER A 31 -14.84 20.51 23.37
N SER A 32 -15.57 20.78 22.28
CA SER A 32 -16.80 20.05 21.90
C SER A 32 -16.54 18.93 20.91
N ASP A 33 -15.29 18.78 20.43
CA ASP A 33 -14.95 17.92 19.30
C ASP A 33 -14.30 16.63 19.78
N PHE A 34 -15.17 15.72 20.27
CA PHE A 34 -14.71 14.41 20.71
C PHE A 34 -15.59 13.32 20.08
N LEU A 35 -15.03 12.59 19.15
CA LEU A 35 -15.68 11.43 18.52
C LEU A 35 -14.73 10.24 18.58
N ILE A 36 -15.18 9.14 19.20
CA ILE A 36 -14.54 7.83 19.12
C ILE A 36 -15.53 6.89 18.47
N VAL A 37 -15.16 6.30 17.35
CA VAL A 37 -15.86 5.20 16.72
C VAL A 37 -14.87 4.04 16.67
N PRO A 38 -14.84 3.17 17.69
CA PRO A 38 -13.89 2.07 17.71
C PRO A 38 -14.39 0.92 16.82
N GLU A 39 -13.47 0.38 16.06
CA GLU A 39 -13.62 -0.88 15.36
C GLU A 39 -12.52 -1.82 15.85
N LEU A 40 -12.88 -3.03 16.27
CA LEU A 40 -11.96 -4.06 16.72
C LEU A 40 -11.89 -5.16 15.66
N TYR A 41 -10.69 -5.41 15.16
CA TYR A 41 -10.42 -6.46 14.19
C TYR A 41 -9.52 -7.52 14.82
N ALA A 42 -9.85 -8.79 14.61
CA ALA A 42 -8.99 -9.91 14.95
C ALA A 42 -8.52 -10.58 13.64
N GLY A 43 -7.23 -10.53 13.38
CA GLY A 43 -6.59 -11.37 12.37
C GLY A 43 -6.39 -12.78 12.96
N ILE A 44 -6.61 -13.80 12.18
CA ILE A 44 -6.24 -15.18 12.53
C ILE A 44 -5.00 -15.49 11.68
N PRO A 45 -3.79 -15.50 12.29
CA PRO A 45 -2.62 -15.93 11.54
C PRO A 45 -2.79 -17.40 11.18
N ASP A 46 -2.59 -17.74 9.93
CA ASP A 46 -2.60 -19.14 9.52
C ASP A 46 -1.31 -19.82 10.00
N SER A 47 -1.45 -20.74 10.92
CA SER A 47 -0.33 -21.48 11.50
C SER A 47 0.22 -22.60 10.61
N ASN A 48 -0.39 -22.87 9.47
CA ASN A 48 -0.08 -24.05 8.65
C ASN A 48 0.43 -23.81 7.22
N GLY A 49 0.60 -22.54 6.82
CA GLY A 49 1.29 -22.20 5.54
C GLY A 49 0.62 -22.69 4.25
N SER A 50 -0.49 -23.42 4.32
CA SER A 50 -1.19 -23.97 3.16
C SER A 50 -2.57 -23.36 2.85
N ASN A 51 -3.11 -22.52 3.74
CA ASN A 51 -4.43 -21.89 3.61
C ASN A 51 -4.46 -20.45 4.12
N GLU A 52 -3.40 -19.68 3.91
CA GLU A 52 -3.44 -18.26 4.21
C GLU A 52 -4.59 -17.59 3.46
N PRO A 53 -5.38 -16.75 4.14
CA PRO A 53 -6.45 -16.02 3.48
C PRO A 53 -5.87 -15.21 2.32
N LYS A 54 -6.36 -15.42 1.11
CA LYS A 54 -5.88 -14.68 -0.05
C LYS A 54 -6.35 -13.24 -0.01
N ILE A 55 -5.44 -12.36 -0.36
CA ILE A 55 -5.73 -10.96 -0.63
C ILE A 55 -5.60 -10.75 -2.13
N ASP A 56 -6.63 -10.19 -2.73
CA ASP A 56 -6.64 -9.94 -4.17
C ASP A 56 -6.09 -8.56 -4.48
N PHE A 57 -5.44 -8.45 -5.63
CA PHE A 57 -5.20 -7.15 -6.24
C PHE A 57 -6.48 -6.64 -6.88
N GLY A 58 -6.78 -5.38 -6.68
CA GLY A 58 -7.81 -4.64 -7.39
C GLY A 58 -7.20 -3.75 -8.46
N ASP A 59 -7.63 -2.49 -8.51
CA ASP A 59 -7.14 -1.53 -9.47
C ASP A 59 -5.68 -1.15 -9.21
N ILE A 60 -4.94 -0.97 -10.30
CA ILE A 60 -3.54 -0.51 -10.29
C ILE A 60 -3.47 0.75 -11.13
N GLU A 61 -3.28 1.90 -10.48
CA GLU A 61 -3.10 3.17 -11.16
C GLU A 61 -1.61 3.46 -11.32
N PHE A 62 -1.08 3.17 -12.48
CA PHE A 62 0.33 3.38 -12.83
C PHE A 62 0.56 4.62 -13.72
N ASN A 63 -0.51 5.27 -14.16
CA ASN A 63 -0.43 6.42 -15.05
C ASN A 63 -1.54 7.43 -14.77
N PRO A 64 -1.50 8.10 -13.61
CA PRO A 64 -2.53 9.07 -13.20
C PRO A 64 -2.78 10.14 -14.25
N GLU A 65 -4.03 10.55 -14.45
CA GLU A 65 -4.39 11.60 -15.41
C GLU A 65 -3.69 12.93 -15.12
N SER A 66 -3.41 13.22 -13.85
CA SER A 66 -2.63 14.38 -13.42
C SER A 66 -1.18 14.37 -13.92
N ARG A 67 -0.66 13.20 -14.32
CA ARG A 67 0.74 12.92 -14.63
C ARG A 67 1.70 13.08 -13.42
N ASP A 68 1.14 13.16 -12.24
CA ASP A 68 1.90 13.15 -10.99
C ASP A 68 1.99 11.69 -10.51
N GLN A 69 3.15 11.07 -10.65
CA GLN A 69 3.35 9.67 -10.27
C GLN A 69 3.20 9.45 -8.75
N ASP A 70 3.29 10.49 -7.96
CA ASP A 70 2.97 10.42 -6.53
C ASP A 70 1.48 10.12 -6.25
N GLU A 71 0.62 10.20 -7.26
CA GLU A 71 -0.80 9.84 -7.20
C GLU A 71 -1.10 8.39 -7.61
N GLU A 72 -0.07 7.61 -7.93
CA GLU A 72 -0.18 6.17 -8.19
C GLU A 72 -0.76 5.43 -6.97
N PHE A 73 -1.38 4.29 -7.22
CA PHE A 73 -1.81 3.40 -6.15
C PHE A 73 -1.96 1.95 -6.60
N ILE A 74 -1.94 1.08 -5.61
CA ILE A 74 -2.28 -0.34 -5.72
C ILE A 74 -3.45 -0.58 -4.77
N GLU A 75 -4.54 -1.13 -5.28
CA GLU A 75 -5.68 -1.56 -4.49
C GLU A 75 -5.52 -3.02 -4.07
N LEU A 76 -5.68 -3.30 -2.78
CA LEU A 76 -5.73 -4.64 -2.20
C LEU A 76 -7.13 -4.90 -1.65
N LYS A 77 -7.71 -6.03 -2.00
CA LYS A 77 -9.06 -6.44 -1.61
C LYS A 77 -9.02 -7.69 -0.74
N ASN A 78 -9.72 -7.66 0.35
CA ASN A 78 -9.95 -8.86 1.15
C ASN A 78 -11.28 -9.51 0.74
N PRO A 79 -11.29 -10.57 -0.08
CA PRO A 79 -12.52 -11.27 -0.49
C PRO A 79 -13.08 -12.18 0.59
N ASN A 80 -12.38 -12.32 1.73
CA ASN A 80 -12.75 -13.27 2.75
C ASN A 80 -13.88 -12.74 3.63
N GLY A 81 -14.69 -13.66 4.17
CA GLY A 81 -15.74 -13.36 5.15
C GLY A 81 -15.20 -13.00 6.54
N ILE A 82 -13.89 -12.88 6.71
CA ILE A 82 -13.19 -12.52 7.95
C ILE A 82 -12.22 -11.37 7.67
N ALA A 83 -11.86 -10.63 8.71
CA ALA A 83 -10.77 -9.68 8.63
C ALA A 83 -9.42 -10.44 8.51
N VAL A 84 -8.49 -9.91 7.72
CA VAL A 84 -7.18 -10.53 7.49
C VAL A 84 -6.08 -9.57 7.96
N ASP A 85 -5.23 -10.05 8.86
CA ASP A 85 -4.04 -9.37 9.30
C ASP A 85 -2.94 -9.57 8.24
N ILE A 86 -2.49 -8.48 7.65
CA ILE A 86 -1.41 -8.46 6.66
C ILE A 86 -0.15 -7.78 7.20
N SER A 87 -0.01 -7.71 8.52
CA SER A 87 1.19 -7.16 9.16
C SER A 87 2.45 -7.82 8.65
N ASP A 88 3.47 -7.01 8.38
CA ASP A 88 4.78 -7.45 7.90
C ASP A 88 4.78 -8.16 6.53
N TRP A 89 3.66 -8.16 5.83
CA TRP A 89 3.61 -8.58 4.44
C TRP A 89 4.39 -7.60 3.57
N ARG A 90 4.76 -8.04 2.37
CA ARG A 90 5.55 -7.23 1.44
C ARG A 90 4.93 -7.18 0.06
N LEU A 91 4.88 -5.98 -0.50
CA LEU A 91 4.67 -5.77 -1.92
C LEU A 91 6.02 -5.64 -2.61
N THR A 92 6.21 -6.39 -3.69
CA THR A 92 7.44 -6.43 -4.49
C THR A 92 7.12 -6.34 -5.97
N GLY A 93 8.13 -6.02 -6.77
CA GLY A 93 8.06 -5.76 -8.21
C GLY A 93 8.94 -4.55 -8.51
N ALA A 94 8.48 -3.56 -9.29
CA ALA A 94 9.17 -2.29 -9.43
C ALA A 94 9.03 -1.38 -8.21
N ILE A 95 8.21 -1.78 -7.25
CA ILE A 95 8.08 -1.10 -5.96
C ILE A 95 8.55 -2.00 -4.83
N GLU A 96 8.91 -1.38 -3.71
CA GLU A 96 9.19 -2.04 -2.45
C GLU A 96 8.35 -1.42 -1.33
N PHE A 97 7.56 -2.24 -0.67
CA PHE A 97 6.78 -1.79 0.47
C PHE A 97 6.62 -2.90 1.51
N ASN A 98 6.99 -2.59 2.74
CA ASN A 98 6.69 -3.44 3.89
C ASN A 98 5.43 -2.89 4.56
N VAL A 99 4.44 -3.75 4.68
CA VAL A 99 3.18 -3.41 5.36
C VAL A 99 3.45 -3.19 6.84
N PRO A 100 3.04 -2.06 7.42
CA PRO A 100 3.25 -1.79 8.84
C PRO A 100 2.57 -2.82 9.74
N PRO A 101 3.14 -3.11 10.92
CA PRO A 101 2.46 -3.90 11.95
C PRO A 101 1.08 -3.32 12.31
N GLY A 102 0.13 -4.18 12.63
CA GLY A 102 -1.24 -3.79 12.97
C GLY A 102 -2.13 -3.46 11.76
N THR A 103 -1.68 -3.77 10.55
CA THR A 103 -2.48 -3.54 9.33
C THR A 103 -3.43 -4.70 9.10
N VAL A 104 -4.73 -4.45 9.30
CA VAL A 104 -5.79 -5.45 9.12
C VAL A 104 -6.78 -4.96 8.07
N ILE A 105 -7.03 -5.77 7.04
CA ILE A 105 -8.06 -5.48 6.05
C ILE A 105 -9.38 -6.11 6.51
N PRO A 106 -10.44 -5.33 6.75
CA PRO A 106 -11.75 -5.84 7.16
C PRO A 106 -12.30 -6.90 6.18
N SER A 107 -13.21 -7.72 6.66
CA SER A 107 -13.99 -8.63 5.79
C SER A 107 -14.62 -7.86 4.63
N ASN A 108 -14.37 -8.32 3.41
CA ASN A 108 -14.80 -7.67 2.17
C ASN A 108 -14.34 -6.21 2.05
N GLY A 109 -13.30 -5.85 2.79
CA GLY A 109 -12.73 -4.50 2.81
C GLY A 109 -11.67 -4.30 1.74
N THR A 110 -11.30 -3.03 1.57
CA THR A 110 -10.31 -2.58 0.60
C THR A 110 -9.26 -1.72 1.29
N LEU A 111 -8.02 -1.87 0.87
CA LEU A 111 -6.87 -1.09 1.29
C LEU A 111 -6.15 -0.53 0.06
N TYR A 112 -5.74 0.71 0.10
CA TYR A 112 -4.92 1.35 -0.93
C TYR A 112 -3.49 1.53 -0.44
N VAL A 113 -2.52 1.20 -1.29
CA VAL A 113 -1.09 1.43 -1.05
C VAL A 113 -0.58 2.44 -2.06
N SER A 114 0.01 3.54 -1.60
CA SER A 114 0.41 4.67 -2.45
C SER A 114 1.85 5.10 -2.17
N PRO A 115 2.58 5.66 -3.15
CA PRO A 115 3.91 6.24 -2.92
C PRO A 115 3.83 7.49 -2.05
N ASN A 116 2.69 8.20 -2.07
CA ASN A 116 2.49 9.41 -1.30
C ASN A 116 1.04 9.56 -0.85
N ARG A 117 0.77 9.22 0.41
CA ARG A 117 -0.59 9.28 0.99
C ARG A 117 -1.22 10.67 0.90
N THR A 118 -0.44 11.73 0.96
CA THR A 118 -0.95 13.10 0.86
C THR A 118 -1.41 13.40 -0.56
N LYS A 119 -0.62 13.00 -1.56
CA LYS A 119 -0.97 13.15 -2.97
C LYS A 119 -2.16 12.27 -3.34
N PHE A 120 -2.18 11.01 -2.90
CA PHE A 120 -3.35 10.15 -3.07
C PHE A 120 -4.63 10.80 -2.57
N ARG A 121 -4.59 11.41 -1.38
CA ARG A 121 -5.77 12.10 -0.80
C ARG A 121 -6.13 13.39 -1.52
N ALA A 122 -5.18 14.02 -2.19
CA ALA A 122 -5.39 15.24 -2.97
C ALA A 122 -5.86 14.99 -4.40
N ARG A 123 -6.00 13.73 -4.82
CA ARG A 123 -6.51 13.38 -6.15
C ARG A 123 -7.82 14.08 -6.45
N THR A 124 -8.01 14.47 -7.70
CA THR A 124 -9.25 15.10 -8.17
C THR A 124 -10.34 14.08 -8.47
N GLU A 125 -9.93 12.84 -8.75
CA GLU A 125 -10.80 11.73 -9.09
C GLU A 125 -10.72 10.62 -8.04
N SER A 126 -11.77 9.82 -7.95
CA SER A 126 -11.83 8.64 -7.07
C SER A 126 -10.76 7.60 -7.51
N PRO A 127 -10.10 6.93 -6.57
CA PRO A 127 -10.21 7.07 -5.11
C PRO A 127 -9.48 8.31 -4.58
N ARG A 128 -10.07 9.02 -3.60
CA ARG A 128 -9.53 10.28 -3.04
C ARG A 128 -9.97 10.53 -1.60
N ALA A 129 -9.54 11.67 -1.03
CA ALA A 129 -10.01 12.09 0.29
C ALA A 129 -11.52 12.30 0.34
N GLY A 130 -12.12 12.09 1.53
CA GLY A 130 -13.55 12.25 1.76
C GLY A 130 -14.38 10.99 1.48
N GLU A 131 -13.79 9.94 0.93
CA GLU A 131 -14.46 8.68 0.62
C GLU A 131 -14.31 7.62 1.71
N GLY A 132 -13.66 7.96 2.83
CA GLY A 132 -13.49 7.04 3.98
C GLY A 132 -12.51 5.89 3.70
N LEU A 133 -11.59 6.06 2.74
CA LEU A 133 -10.71 4.99 2.28
C LEU A 133 -9.58 4.70 3.24
N PHE A 134 -9.26 3.42 3.41
CA PHE A 134 -8.08 2.97 4.12
C PHE A 134 -6.86 3.04 3.21
N VAL A 135 -5.92 3.92 3.54
CA VAL A 135 -4.73 4.21 2.73
C VAL A 135 -3.47 4.09 3.58
N ILE A 136 -2.55 3.26 3.15
CA ILE A 136 -1.20 3.15 3.72
C ILE A 136 -0.15 3.53 2.69
N GLY A 137 1.09 3.59 3.08
CA GLY A 137 2.26 3.95 2.26
C GLY A 137 3.31 4.59 3.17
N ASN A 138 4.39 5.13 2.69
CA ASN A 138 4.73 5.42 1.31
C ASN A 138 5.66 4.30 0.79
N TYR A 139 5.35 3.71 -0.34
CA TYR A 139 6.25 2.76 -0.96
C TYR A 139 7.42 3.46 -1.69
N LYS A 140 8.47 2.71 -1.98
CA LYS A 140 9.62 3.14 -2.77
C LYS A 140 9.50 2.62 -4.19
N GLY A 141 9.97 3.39 -5.16
CA GLY A 141 9.86 3.05 -6.59
C GLY A 141 8.63 3.66 -7.23
N HIS A 142 8.38 3.29 -8.47
CA HIS A 142 7.23 3.73 -9.27
C HIS A 142 6.73 2.56 -10.10
N LEU A 143 5.43 2.52 -10.32
CA LEU A 143 4.79 1.55 -11.18
C LEU A 143 5.20 1.79 -12.64
N SER A 144 5.47 0.71 -13.36
CA SER A 144 6.00 0.81 -14.72
C SER A 144 4.90 1.11 -15.74
N ASN A 145 5.08 2.15 -16.54
CA ASN A 145 4.23 2.42 -17.71
C ASN A 145 4.36 1.36 -18.82
N ARG A 146 5.32 0.45 -18.72
CA ARG A 146 5.51 -0.66 -19.68
C ARG A 146 4.88 -1.97 -19.24
N GLY A 147 4.19 -1.94 -18.10
CA GLY A 147 3.67 -3.13 -17.47
C GLY A 147 4.73 -3.85 -16.64
N GLU A 148 4.27 -4.59 -15.67
CA GLU A 148 5.11 -5.40 -14.78
C GLU A 148 4.28 -6.42 -14.02
N THR A 149 4.96 -7.25 -13.24
CA THR A 149 4.34 -8.16 -12.28
C THR A 149 4.59 -7.65 -10.87
N LEU A 150 3.52 -7.55 -10.10
CA LEU A 150 3.56 -7.26 -8.67
C LEU A 150 3.27 -8.55 -7.91
N GLU A 151 3.96 -8.73 -6.79
CA GLU A 151 3.76 -9.87 -5.90
C GLU A 151 3.44 -9.35 -4.48
N LEU A 152 2.46 -9.98 -3.86
CA LEU A 152 2.15 -9.82 -2.45
C LEU A 152 2.69 -11.03 -1.71
N LEU A 153 3.70 -10.82 -0.88
CA LEU A 153 4.33 -11.85 -0.08
C LEU A 153 3.82 -11.77 1.35
N ASP A 154 3.55 -12.90 1.96
CA ASP A 154 3.18 -12.98 3.37
C ASP A 154 4.36 -12.70 4.32
N HIS A 155 4.12 -12.74 5.62
CA HIS A 155 5.13 -12.53 6.65
C HIS A 155 6.28 -13.57 6.63
N ASN A 156 6.06 -14.74 6.02
CA ASN A 156 7.08 -15.78 5.80
C ASN A 156 7.86 -15.59 4.49
N GLY A 157 7.46 -14.60 3.68
CA GLY A 157 8.02 -14.37 2.36
C GLY A 157 7.48 -15.32 1.27
N LEU A 158 6.38 -16.01 1.53
CA LEU A 158 5.70 -16.83 0.55
C LEU A 158 4.70 -15.99 -0.25
N ALA A 159 4.61 -16.24 -1.56
CA ALA A 159 3.68 -15.53 -2.41
C ALA A 159 2.23 -15.89 -2.02
N ASN A 160 1.49 -14.89 -1.55
CA ASN A 160 0.05 -14.98 -1.32
C ASN A 160 -0.72 -14.75 -2.62
N ASN A 161 -0.35 -13.74 -3.39
CA ASN A 161 -0.94 -13.44 -4.69
C ASN A 161 0.04 -12.70 -5.59
N SER A 162 -0.22 -12.72 -6.89
CA SER A 162 0.52 -11.93 -7.87
C SER A 162 -0.40 -11.45 -8.97
N ILE A 163 -0.05 -10.31 -9.57
CA ILE A 163 -0.76 -9.75 -10.71
C ILE A 163 0.23 -9.19 -11.71
N SER A 164 -0.04 -9.42 -12.99
CA SER A 164 0.66 -8.73 -14.07
C SER A 164 -0.31 -7.79 -14.76
N TYR A 165 0.11 -6.56 -14.99
CA TYR A 165 -0.65 -5.60 -15.75
C TYR A 165 0.12 -5.19 -17.01
N GLU A 166 -0.62 -4.91 -18.06
CA GLU A 166 -0.07 -4.36 -19.30
C GLU A 166 0.09 -2.86 -19.15
N GLY A 167 1.24 -2.34 -19.51
CA GLY A 167 1.47 -0.91 -19.47
C GLY A 167 0.78 -0.19 -20.62
N SER A 168 0.84 1.13 -20.57
CA SER A 168 0.40 2.02 -21.63
C SER A 168 1.52 3.03 -21.98
N PRO A 169 2.66 2.54 -22.52
CA PRO A 169 3.77 3.41 -22.83
C PRO A 169 3.42 4.39 -23.95
N SER A 170 3.83 5.63 -23.81
CA SER A 170 3.65 6.63 -24.86
C SER A 170 4.45 6.27 -26.13
N PRO A 171 4.09 6.81 -27.30
CA PRO A 171 4.90 6.61 -28.53
C PRO A 171 6.38 6.97 -28.33
N ALA A 172 6.67 8.03 -27.58
CA ALA A 172 8.04 8.41 -27.26
C ALA A 172 8.77 7.34 -26.43
N GLN A 173 8.11 6.77 -25.43
CA GLN A 173 8.69 5.69 -24.61
C GLN A 173 8.93 4.40 -25.41
N LEU A 174 8.15 4.16 -26.47
CA LEU A 174 8.31 3.01 -27.35
C LEU A 174 9.40 3.20 -28.40
N GLN A 175 9.61 4.44 -28.86
CA GLN A 175 10.45 4.74 -30.01
C GLN A 175 11.83 5.31 -29.62
N LEU A 176 11.93 6.00 -28.46
CA LEU A 176 13.21 6.53 -28.03
C LEU A 176 14.09 5.43 -27.43
N VAL A 177 15.25 5.26 -28.03
CA VAL A 177 16.28 4.33 -27.56
C VAL A 177 17.50 5.12 -27.16
N ILE A 178 18.04 4.85 -25.96
CA ILE A 178 19.34 5.39 -25.55
C ILE A 178 20.40 4.60 -26.31
N THR A 179 21.10 5.31 -27.22
CA THR A 179 22.13 4.70 -28.06
C THR A 179 23.52 4.85 -27.46
N LYS A 180 23.71 5.86 -26.61
CA LYS A 180 25.00 6.10 -25.96
C LYS A 180 24.82 6.83 -24.64
N ILE A 181 25.59 6.42 -23.64
CA ILE A 181 25.79 7.14 -22.38
C ILE A 181 27.27 7.44 -22.28
N HIS A 182 27.62 8.71 -22.25
CA HIS A 182 28.98 9.17 -22.02
C HIS A 182 29.06 9.80 -20.64
N TYR A 183 29.42 8.98 -19.66
CA TYR A 183 29.57 9.40 -18.29
C TYR A 183 31.05 9.45 -17.89
N HIS A 184 31.41 10.34 -17.00
CA HIS A 184 32.76 10.49 -16.46
C HIS A 184 33.84 10.61 -17.54
N PRO A 185 33.71 11.56 -18.49
CA PRO A 185 34.73 11.79 -19.51
C PRO A 185 36.05 12.26 -18.89
N GLU A 186 37.17 11.95 -19.55
CA GLU A 186 38.46 12.50 -19.15
C GLU A 186 38.44 14.03 -19.30
N GLY A 187 38.70 14.75 -18.21
CA GLY A 187 38.71 16.20 -18.17
C GLY A 187 37.84 16.82 -17.08
N ASP A 188 37.10 17.86 -17.45
CA ASP A 188 36.37 18.71 -16.52
C ASP A 188 34.99 18.14 -16.04
N GLY A 189 34.62 16.99 -16.53
CA GLY A 189 33.33 16.37 -16.20
C GLY A 189 32.09 17.09 -16.79
N LEU A 190 32.28 18.13 -17.58
CA LEU A 190 31.20 18.90 -18.20
C LEU A 190 30.76 18.36 -19.57
N SER A 191 31.45 17.33 -20.06
CA SER A 191 31.19 16.73 -21.37
C SER A 191 30.33 15.47 -21.31
N GLU A 192 29.59 15.26 -20.21
CA GLU A 192 28.65 14.15 -20.08
C GLU A 192 27.45 14.35 -21.00
N PHE A 193 27.02 13.30 -21.66
CA PHE A 193 25.80 13.34 -22.48
C PHE A 193 25.12 11.98 -22.60
N ILE A 194 23.86 12.04 -22.95
CA ILE A 194 23.05 10.88 -23.36
C ILE A 194 22.61 11.15 -24.80
N GLU A 195 22.87 10.18 -25.67
CA GLU A 195 22.41 10.19 -27.05
C GLU A 195 21.16 9.31 -27.15
N VAL A 196 20.15 9.83 -27.80
CA VAL A 196 18.88 9.11 -28.04
C VAL A 196 18.55 9.11 -29.54
N MET A 197 17.90 8.05 -30.00
CA MET A 197 17.47 7.90 -31.37
C MET A 197 15.99 7.47 -31.42
#